data_cffb143e2fa2437a1a3ee8271b11bd8e
#
_entry.id   cffb143e2fa2437a1a3ee8271b11bd8e
#
_cell.length_a   1.000
_cell.length_b   1.000
_cell.length_c   1.000
_cell.angle_alpha   90.00
_cell.angle_beta   90.00
_cell.angle_gamma   90.00
#
_symmetry.space_group_name_H-M   'P 1'
#
loop_
_entity.id
_entity.type
_entity.pdbx_description
1 polymer ?
#
loop_
_entity_poly.entity_id
_entity_poly.type
_entity_poly.pdbx_seq_one_letter_code
_entity_poly.pdbx_strand_id
1 'polypeptide(L)'
;MTRVPVLRKRCVYHVGDPAAPPRRADFSFEGPGLSVSEHPEEWSRIARLGAGETHALRRLDRKPGVFVDMLRRGKWRAELEEEAVDAGLLTQETRFAVDYWDDEAEEEMTQTFVSLEEAESEGYEGEVYERDVLVATEPLVREHWSHRFSAPLDDAIAPDMAVLYLLSLTGKYDGAWWNEELAPEVYSAPRGVIFESKLAEWDFERGGEC
;
A
#
# COMPACT_ATOMS: atom_id res chain seq x y z
N MET A 1 10.85 -16.83 -12.28
CA MET A 1 10.34 -15.52 -11.85
C MET A 1 10.13 -14.61 -13.04
N THR A 2 8.91 -14.17 -13.23
CA THR A 2 8.54 -13.19 -14.25
C THR A 2 9.17 -11.84 -13.92
N ARG A 3 9.46 -11.03 -14.94
CA ARG A 3 10.10 -9.72 -14.73
C ARG A 3 9.14 -8.77 -14.00
N VAL A 4 9.53 -8.30 -12.84
CA VAL A 4 8.80 -7.28 -12.08
C VAL A 4 8.89 -5.93 -12.80
N PRO A 5 7.75 -5.25 -13.07
CA PRO A 5 7.75 -3.94 -13.69
C PRO A 5 8.29 -2.88 -12.74
N VAL A 6 9.01 -1.90 -13.27
CA VAL A 6 9.63 -0.86 -12.44
C VAL A 6 9.49 0.53 -13.05
N LEU A 7 9.36 1.52 -12.18
CA LEU A 7 9.48 2.95 -12.45
C LEU A 7 10.84 3.46 -11.96
N ARG A 8 11.33 4.53 -12.57
CA ARG A 8 12.58 5.17 -12.18
C ARG A 8 12.33 6.62 -11.81
N LYS A 9 12.57 6.95 -10.53
CA LYS A 9 12.35 8.30 -9.98
C LYS A 9 13.70 8.91 -9.59
N ARG A 10 14.01 10.10 -10.11
CA ARG A 10 15.25 10.81 -9.76
C ARG A 10 15.15 11.52 -8.41
N CYS A 11 13.95 11.93 -8.09
CA CYS A 11 13.61 12.66 -6.90
C CYS A 11 12.15 12.37 -6.53
N VAL A 12 11.86 12.34 -5.26
CA VAL A 12 10.50 12.22 -4.69
C VAL A 12 10.40 13.10 -3.46
N TYR A 13 9.21 13.35 -2.97
CA TYR A 13 8.99 14.16 -1.79
C TYR A 13 8.40 13.36 -0.64
N HIS A 14 8.82 13.69 0.57
CA HIS A 14 8.14 13.32 1.81
C HIS A 14 7.57 14.58 2.47
N VAL A 15 6.36 14.48 3.04
CA VAL A 15 5.73 15.55 3.81
C VAL A 15 5.65 15.13 5.27
N GLY A 16 6.31 15.86 6.13
CA GLY A 16 6.42 15.60 7.56
C GLY A 16 7.85 15.42 8.01
N ASP A 17 8.03 14.98 9.26
CA ASP A 17 9.34 14.64 9.79
C ASP A 17 9.71 13.19 9.38
N PRO A 18 10.73 13.00 8.55
CA PRO A 18 11.13 11.67 8.10
C PRO A 18 11.68 10.78 9.24
N ALA A 19 12.04 11.38 10.38
CA ALA A 19 12.49 10.66 11.57
C ALA A 19 11.34 10.37 12.55
N ALA A 20 10.15 10.92 12.31
CA ALA A 20 9.02 10.66 13.17
C ALA A 20 8.55 9.21 13.04
N PRO A 21 8.09 8.58 14.13
CA PRO A 21 7.45 7.27 14.03
C PRO A 21 6.23 7.39 13.09
N PRO A 22 5.96 6.37 12.27
CA PRO A 22 4.81 6.37 11.36
C PRO A 22 3.53 6.65 12.13
N ARG A 23 2.73 7.60 11.65
CA ARG A 23 1.43 7.90 12.25
C ARG A 23 0.50 6.72 12.03
N ARG A 24 -0.26 6.37 13.06
CA ARG A 24 -1.43 5.51 12.89
C ARG A 24 -2.47 6.32 12.12
N ALA A 25 -2.68 5.99 10.89
CA ALA A 25 -3.83 6.48 10.13
C ALA A 25 -4.78 5.30 9.96
N ASP A 26 -6.02 5.48 10.40
CA ASP A 26 -7.02 4.41 10.41
C ASP A 26 -7.37 3.89 9.01
N PHE A 27 -6.92 4.57 7.95
CA PHE A 27 -7.28 4.29 6.56
C PHE A 27 -6.12 4.46 5.56
N SER A 28 -4.87 4.63 5.97
CA SER A 28 -3.77 4.80 5.03
C SER A 28 -2.86 3.57 4.98
N PHE A 29 -2.75 3.04 3.79
CA PHE A 29 -1.79 2.02 3.45
C PHE A 29 -0.44 2.66 3.14
N GLU A 30 0.49 2.63 4.09
CA GLU A 30 1.80 3.26 3.89
C GLU A 30 2.94 2.27 3.56
N GLY A 31 2.67 0.98 3.54
CA GLY A 31 3.70 -0.02 3.26
C GLY A 31 4.86 -0.04 4.27
N PRO A 32 5.88 -0.90 4.06
CA PRO A 32 7.01 -1.06 4.95
C PRO A 32 8.11 -0.02 4.65
N GLY A 33 7.94 1.24 5.03
CA GLY A 33 8.94 2.27 4.79
C GLY A 33 8.44 3.70 4.93
N LEU A 34 9.10 4.63 4.25
CA LEU A 34 8.77 6.04 4.24
C LEU A 34 7.88 6.38 3.05
N SER A 35 6.71 6.93 3.33
CA SER A 35 5.76 7.40 2.32
C SER A 35 6.31 8.55 1.49
N VAL A 36 6.12 8.51 0.18
CA VAL A 36 6.62 9.53 -0.75
C VAL A 36 5.62 9.81 -1.87
N SER A 37 5.72 11.01 -2.47
CA SER A 37 4.89 11.47 -3.58
C SER A 37 5.72 12.31 -4.57
N GLU A 38 5.24 12.49 -5.79
CA GLU A 38 5.73 13.52 -6.73
C GLU A 38 4.98 14.84 -6.56
N HIS A 39 3.83 14.84 -5.84
CA HIS A 39 2.94 15.99 -5.64
C HIS A 39 2.74 16.29 -4.14
N PRO A 40 3.75 16.88 -3.47
CA PRO A 40 3.74 17.04 -2.01
C PRO A 40 2.62 17.97 -1.52
N GLU A 41 2.23 18.96 -2.30
CA GLU A 41 1.19 19.92 -1.92
C GLU A 41 -0.19 19.28 -1.91
N GLU A 42 -0.54 18.54 -2.96
CA GLU A 42 -1.78 17.81 -3.08
C GLU A 42 -1.85 16.72 -2.01
N TRP A 43 -0.76 16.00 -1.80
CA TRP A 43 -0.72 14.98 -0.78
C TRP A 43 -0.90 15.56 0.63
N SER A 44 -0.23 16.68 0.94
CA SER A 44 -0.42 17.37 2.22
C SER A 44 -1.89 17.79 2.43
N ARG A 45 -2.56 18.23 1.37
CA ARG A 45 -3.99 18.63 1.40
C ARG A 45 -4.90 17.44 1.62
N ILE A 46 -4.72 16.34 0.87
CA ILE A 46 -5.56 15.13 0.93
C ILE A 46 -5.38 14.42 2.27
N ALA A 47 -4.15 14.20 2.70
CA ALA A 47 -3.84 13.52 3.95
C ALA A 47 -4.03 14.40 5.20
N ARG A 48 -4.49 15.65 5.03
CA ARG A 48 -4.70 16.63 6.13
C ARG A 48 -3.48 16.77 7.05
N LEU A 49 -2.28 16.73 6.46
CA LEU A 49 -1.02 16.77 7.21
C LEU A 49 -0.70 18.14 7.81
N GLY A 50 -1.53 19.16 7.52
CA GLY A 50 -1.31 20.55 7.95
C GLY A 50 -0.12 21.16 7.22
N ALA A 51 0.54 22.12 7.85
CA ALA A 51 1.75 22.76 7.33
C ALA A 51 3.00 21.90 7.61
N GLY A 52 2.96 20.64 7.22
CA GLY A 52 4.10 19.72 7.35
C GLY A 52 5.28 20.22 6.50
N GLU A 53 6.50 20.01 6.99
CA GLU A 53 7.69 20.33 6.22
C GLU A 53 7.82 19.35 5.05
N THR A 54 8.14 19.87 3.88
CA THR A 54 8.40 19.08 2.70
C THR A 54 9.90 18.82 2.58
N HIS A 55 10.26 17.58 2.34
CA HIS A 55 11.63 17.15 2.11
C HIS A 55 11.74 16.58 0.69
N ALA A 56 12.67 17.10 -0.11
CA ALA A 56 13.04 16.47 -1.37
C ALA A 56 14.04 15.33 -1.09
N LEU A 57 13.78 14.16 -1.66
CA LEU A 57 14.58 12.96 -1.45
C LEU A 57 15.26 12.55 -2.76
N ARG A 58 16.56 12.38 -2.70
CA ARG A 58 17.39 11.89 -3.80
C ARG A 58 18.34 10.82 -3.32
N ARG A 59 18.60 9.84 -4.15
CA ARG A 59 19.64 8.85 -3.81
C ARG A 59 21.00 9.53 -3.67
N LEU A 60 21.78 9.10 -2.67
CA LEU A 60 23.13 9.59 -2.41
C LEU A 60 24.09 9.38 -3.60
N ASP A 61 23.90 8.28 -4.35
CA ASP A 61 24.69 7.98 -5.57
C ASP A 61 24.22 8.74 -6.82
N ARG A 62 23.20 9.61 -6.68
CA ARG A 62 22.61 10.42 -7.76
C ARG A 62 21.96 9.61 -8.90
N LYS A 63 21.83 8.30 -8.78
CA LYS A 63 21.08 7.49 -9.73
C LYS A 63 19.57 7.58 -9.46
N PRO A 64 18.73 7.33 -10.47
CA PRO A 64 17.30 7.20 -10.22
C PRO A 64 17.00 6.02 -9.30
N GLY A 65 16.14 6.23 -8.31
CA GLY A 65 15.57 5.16 -7.50
C GLY A 65 14.73 4.21 -8.34
N VAL A 66 14.73 2.94 -7.98
CA VAL A 66 14.03 1.86 -8.69
C VAL A 66 12.82 1.44 -7.86
N PHE A 67 11.62 1.81 -8.28
CA PHE A 67 10.36 1.51 -7.62
C PHE A 67 9.58 0.45 -8.39
N VAL A 68 9.03 -0.52 -7.69
CA VAL A 68 8.11 -1.48 -8.29
C VAL A 68 6.82 -0.78 -8.68
N ASP A 69 6.36 -0.99 -9.92
CA ASP A 69 5.11 -0.44 -10.42
C ASP A 69 3.94 -1.35 -10.02
N MET A 70 3.29 -1.01 -8.91
CA MET A 70 2.19 -1.81 -8.33
C MET A 70 0.90 -1.76 -9.15
N LEU A 71 0.77 -0.79 -10.09
CA LEU A 71 -0.36 -0.71 -11.00
C LEU A 71 -0.33 -1.78 -12.08
N ARG A 72 0.85 -2.20 -12.48
CA ARG A 72 1.01 -3.22 -13.51
C ARG A 72 0.85 -4.60 -12.91
N ARG A 73 -0.38 -5.01 -12.73
CA ARG A 73 -0.70 -6.40 -12.38
C ARG A 73 -0.20 -7.36 -13.46
N GLY A 74 0.11 -8.58 -13.09
CA GLY A 74 0.57 -9.59 -14.02
C GLY A 74 1.11 -10.84 -13.30
N LYS A 75 1.61 -11.77 -14.06
CA LYS A 75 2.09 -13.07 -13.55
C LYS A 75 3.12 -12.94 -12.41
N TRP A 76 3.97 -11.92 -12.44
CA TRP A 76 4.96 -11.65 -11.40
C TRP A 76 4.32 -11.49 -10.01
N ARG A 77 3.13 -10.87 -9.96
CA ARG A 77 2.41 -10.63 -8.73
C ARG A 77 1.80 -11.94 -8.19
N ALA A 78 1.15 -12.72 -9.05
CA ALA A 78 0.62 -14.02 -8.66
C ALA A 78 1.73 -14.96 -8.15
N GLU A 79 2.92 -14.94 -8.78
CA GLU A 79 4.09 -15.69 -8.30
C GLU A 79 4.52 -15.25 -6.89
N LEU A 80 4.45 -13.95 -6.56
CA LEU A 80 4.78 -13.44 -5.22
C LEU A 80 3.66 -13.70 -4.19
N GLU A 81 2.40 -13.67 -4.59
CA GLU A 81 1.28 -14.05 -3.74
C GLU A 81 1.35 -15.54 -3.37
N GLU A 82 1.68 -16.41 -4.32
CA GLU A 82 1.94 -17.83 -4.07
C GLU A 82 3.15 -18.02 -3.12
N GLU A 83 4.26 -17.30 -3.36
CA GLU A 83 5.42 -17.30 -2.45
C GLU A 83 5.04 -16.82 -1.05
N ALA A 84 4.14 -15.85 -0.91
CA ALA A 84 3.67 -15.35 0.38
C ALA A 84 2.82 -16.38 1.13
N VAL A 85 2.00 -17.16 0.41
CA VAL A 85 1.27 -18.30 0.99
C VAL A 85 2.24 -19.37 1.46
N ASP A 86 3.20 -19.76 0.63
CA ASP A 86 4.22 -20.77 0.97
C ASP A 86 5.10 -20.35 2.16
N ALA A 87 5.36 -19.05 2.29
CA ALA A 87 6.08 -18.45 3.43
C ALA A 87 5.22 -18.31 4.70
N GLY A 88 3.92 -18.62 4.63
CA GLY A 88 2.98 -18.49 5.75
C GLY A 88 2.65 -17.02 6.10
N LEU A 89 2.84 -16.09 5.19
CA LEU A 89 2.45 -14.69 5.34
C LEU A 89 0.99 -14.44 5.00
N LEU A 90 0.47 -15.23 4.06
CA LEU A 90 -0.93 -15.24 3.66
C LEU A 90 -1.51 -16.64 3.86
N THR A 91 -2.81 -16.71 4.07
CA THR A 91 -3.58 -17.95 4.02
C THR A 91 -4.81 -17.73 3.15
N GLN A 92 -5.29 -18.79 2.49
CA GLN A 92 -6.51 -18.77 1.73
C GLN A 92 -7.69 -19.10 2.65
N GLU A 93 -8.71 -18.26 2.63
CA GLU A 93 -9.97 -18.48 3.35
C GLU A 93 -11.15 -18.35 2.39
N THR A 94 -12.20 -19.11 2.61
CA THR A 94 -13.49 -18.89 1.93
C THR A 94 -14.29 -17.90 2.75
N ARG A 95 -14.73 -16.82 2.12
CA ARG A 95 -15.60 -15.78 2.71
C ARG A 95 -16.86 -15.59 1.91
N PHE A 96 -17.82 -14.91 2.51
CA PHE A 96 -19.05 -14.49 1.84
C PHE A 96 -18.84 -13.13 1.22
N ALA A 97 -19.28 -12.93 -0.02
CA ALA A 97 -19.11 -11.71 -0.77
C ALA A 97 -20.42 -11.21 -1.34
N VAL A 98 -20.56 -9.90 -1.45
CA VAL A 98 -21.68 -9.23 -2.11
C VAL A 98 -21.10 -8.16 -3.04
N ASP A 99 -21.52 -8.18 -4.30
CA ASP A 99 -21.23 -7.10 -5.22
C ASP A 99 -22.32 -6.03 -5.10
N TYR A 100 -21.92 -4.79 -4.99
CA TYR A 100 -22.83 -3.64 -4.87
C TYR A 100 -22.31 -2.46 -5.68
N TRP A 101 -23.23 -1.57 -6.05
CA TRP A 101 -22.85 -0.31 -6.69
C TRP A 101 -22.55 0.75 -5.64
N ASP A 102 -21.35 1.36 -5.72
CA ASP A 102 -20.99 2.49 -4.89
C ASP A 102 -21.30 3.78 -5.66
N ASP A 103 -22.29 4.56 -5.19
CA ASP A 103 -22.72 5.79 -5.84
C ASP A 103 -21.70 6.92 -5.73
N GLU A 104 -20.81 6.89 -4.72
CA GLU A 104 -19.76 7.90 -4.53
C GLU A 104 -18.56 7.62 -5.44
N ALA A 105 -18.20 6.36 -5.59
CA ALA A 105 -17.10 5.93 -6.46
C ALA A 105 -17.53 5.79 -7.94
N GLU A 106 -18.84 5.74 -8.20
CA GLU A 106 -19.45 5.44 -9.53
C GLU A 106 -18.91 4.13 -10.13
N GLU A 107 -18.70 3.10 -9.29
CA GLU A 107 -18.18 1.81 -9.72
C GLU A 107 -18.81 0.64 -8.95
N GLU A 108 -18.68 -0.58 -9.51
CA GLU A 108 -19.07 -1.81 -8.84
C GLU A 108 -18.00 -2.24 -7.85
N MET A 109 -18.39 -2.40 -6.60
CA MET A 109 -17.52 -2.79 -5.49
C MET A 109 -17.90 -4.19 -4.99
N THR A 110 -16.93 -4.89 -4.41
CA THR A 110 -17.18 -6.17 -3.72
C THR A 110 -16.84 -6.01 -2.24
N GLN A 111 -17.79 -6.28 -1.38
CA GLN A 111 -17.57 -6.37 0.08
C GLN A 111 -17.50 -7.83 0.50
N THR A 112 -16.59 -8.17 1.40
CA THR A 112 -16.44 -9.53 1.93
C THR A 112 -16.73 -9.58 3.42
N PHE A 113 -17.25 -10.74 3.88
CA PHE A 113 -17.71 -10.97 5.25
C PHE A 113 -17.23 -12.33 5.75
N VAL A 114 -17.00 -12.43 7.04
CA VAL A 114 -16.52 -13.67 7.67
C VAL A 114 -17.66 -14.71 7.77
N SER A 115 -18.92 -14.27 7.87
CA SER A 115 -20.08 -15.15 7.97
C SER A 115 -21.22 -14.74 7.05
N LEU A 116 -22.08 -15.70 6.70
CA LEU A 116 -23.28 -15.45 5.93
C LEU A 116 -24.25 -14.51 6.68
N GLU A 117 -24.39 -14.69 8.00
CA GLU A 117 -25.25 -13.85 8.83
C GLU A 117 -24.82 -12.37 8.79
N GLU A 118 -23.52 -12.11 8.82
CA GLU A 118 -22.96 -10.77 8.68
C GLU A 118 -23.27 -10.18 7.31
N ALA A 119 -23.03 -10.93 6.22
CA ALA A 119 -23.31 -10.51 4.85
C ALA A 119 -24.81 -10.17 4.64
N GLU A 120 -25.71 -11.01 5.17
CA GLU A 120 -27.15 -10.79 5.08
C GLU A 120 -27.65 -9.61 5.94
N SER A 121 -26.98 -9.30 7.04
CA SER A 121 -27.37 -8.24 7.98
C SER A 121 -27.02 -6.83 7.51
N GLU A 122 -26.01 -6.67 6.66
CA GLU A 122 -25.54 -5.37 6.19
C GLU A 122 -26.45 -4.72 5.15
N GLY A 123 -27.40 -5.47 4.59
CA GLY A 123 -28.50 -4.92 3.78
C GLY A 123 -28.10 -4.49 2.36
N TYR A 124 -27.01 -5.01 1.83
CA TYR A 124 -26.63 -4.80 0.43
C TYR A 124 -27.68 -5.44 -0.51
N GLU A 125 -28.04 -4.72 -1.60
CA GLU A 125 -28.95 -5.20 -2.64
C GLU A 125 -28.19 -6.10 -3.65
N GLY A 126 -27.62 -7.21 -3.19
CA GLY A 126 -26.85 -8.12 -4.01
C GLY A 126 -27.04 -9.58 -3.61
N GLU A 127 -26.71 -10.52 -4.51
CA GLU A 127 -26.65 -11.93 -4.19
C GLU A 127 -25.39 -12.23 -3.38
N VAL A 128 -25.55 -12.92 -2.24
CA VAL A 128 -24.42 -13.38 -1.43
C VAL A 128 -23.83 -14.64 -2.04
N TYR A 129 -22.54 -14.67 -2.29
CA TYR A 129 -21.84 -15.83 -2.82
C TYR A 129 -20.55 -16.13 -2.05
N GLU A 130 -20.05 -17.36 -2.17
CA GLU A 130 -18.76 -17.73 -1.59
C GLU A 130 -17.62 -17.33 -2.51
N ARG A 131 -16.56 -16.77 -1.90
CA ARG A 131 -15.35 -16.36 -2.61
C ARG A 131 -14.10 -16.74 -1.80
N ASP A 132 -13.11 -17.30 -2.48
CA ASP A 132 -11.79 -17.51 -1.90
C ASP A 132 -11.01 -16.21 -1.91
N VAL A 133 -10.48 -15.84 -0.74
CA VAL A 133 -9.68 -14.63 -0.52
C VAL A 133 -8.36 -14.98 0.16
N LEU A 134 -7.34 -14.14 -0.06
CA LEU A 134 -6.08 -14.23 0.65
C LEU A 134 -6.11 -13.27 1.85
N VAL A 135 -5.93 -13.79 3.05
CA VAL A 135 -5.93 -13.01 4.27
C VAL A 135 -4.55 -13.03 4.94
N ALA A 136 -4.23 -11.95 5.64
CA ALA A 136 -2.96 -11.84 6.37
C ALA A 136 -2.92 -12.78 7.56
N THR A 137 -1.81 -13.47 7.71
CA THR A 137 -1.55 -14.28 8.91
C THR A 137 -0.95 -13.44 10.04
N GLU A 138 -0.98 -13.97 11.28
CA GLU A 138 -0.38 -13.30 12.43
C GLU A 138 1.09 -12.88 12.22
N PRO A 139 1.98 -13.68 11.61
CA PRO A 139 3.34 -13.26 11.30
C PRO A 139 3.42 -11.98 10.47
N LEU A 140 2.63 -11.86 9.41
CA LEU A 140 2.61 -10.65 8.58
C LEU A 140 2.12 -9.45 9.38
N VAL A 141 1.02 -9.61 10.12
CA VAL A 141 0.43 -8.55 10.96
C VAL A 141 1.41 -8.10 12.04
N ARG A 142 1.99 -9.03 12.78
CA ARG A 142 2.85 -8.73 13.92
C ARG A 142 4.16 -8.07 13.51
N GLU A 143 4.84 -8.58 12.49
CA GLU A 143 6.18 -8.11 12.13
C GLU A 143 6.15 -6.84 11.30
N HIS A 144 5.08 -6.62 10.52
CA HIS A 144 5.06 -5.57 9.52
C HIS A 144 3.96 -4.54 9.72
N TRP A 145 2.96 -4.83 10.58
CA TRP A 145 1.77 -4.01 10.69
C TRP A 145 1.28 -3.68 12.09
N SER A 146 1.68 -4.41 13.12
CA SER A 146 1.13 -4.30 14.47
C SER A 146 1.16 -2.90 15.08
N HIS A 147 2.02 -2.03 14.57
CA HIS A 147 2.17 -0.66 15.07
C HIS A 147 1.61 0.42 14.14
N ARG A 148 1.15 0.06 12.94
CA ARG A 148 0.67 1.01 11.91
C ARG A 148 -0.83 0.96 11.67
N PHE A 149 -1.49 -0.16 11.96
CA PHE A 149 -2.92 -0.34 11.74
C PHE A 149 -3.64 -0.79 12.99
N SER A 150 -4.75 -0.13 13.30
CA SER A 150 -5.67 -0.51 14.38
C SER A 150 -6.80 -1.41 13.90
N ALA A 151 -7.04 -1.50 12.61
CA ALA A 151 -8.06 -2.35 12.00
C ALA A 151 -7.50 -3.71 11.57
N PRO A 152 -8.30 -4.77 11.55
CA PRO A 152 -7.93 -6.02 10.90
C PRO A 152 -7.54 -5.71 9.44
N LEU A 153 -6.48 -6.35 8.96
CA LEU A 153 -6.09 -6.24 7.56
C LEU A 153 -7.22 -6.78 6.71
N ASP A 154 -7.81 -5.88 5.94
CA ASP A 154 -8.76 -6.18 4.91
C ASP A 154 -8.12 -7.19 3.94
N ASP A 155 -8.89 -8.18 3.50
CA ASP A 155 -8.47 -9.16 2.50
C ASP A 155 -8.10 -8.52 1.16
N ALA A 156 -8.66 -7.35 0.84
CA ALA A 156 -8.27 -6.56 -0.34
C ALA A 156 -6.84 -6.02 -0.25
N ILE A 157 -6.36 -5.73 0.95
CA ILE A 157 -5.05 -5.11 1.20
C ILE A 157 -3.96 -6.16 1.49
N ALA A 158 -4.32 -7.25 2.14
CA ALA A 158 -3.38 -8.25 2.62
C ALA A 158 -2.42 -8.80 1.53
N PRO A 159 -2.87 -9.11 0.29
CA PRO A 159 -1.98 -9.56 -0.77
C PRO A 159 -0.93 -8.51 -1.16
N ASP A 160 -1.34 -7.23 -1.29
CA ASP A 160 -0.42 -6.12 -1.61
C ASP A 160 0.66 -5.99 -0.54
N MET A 161 0.27 -6.17 0.68
CA MET A 161 1.13 -6.05 1.83
C MET A 161 2.19 -7.16 1.89
N ALA A 162 1.79 -8.40 1.67
CA ALA A 162 2.70 -9.52 1.62
C ALA A 162 3.69 -9.40 0.44
N VAL A 163 3.19 -8.99 -0.72
CA VAL A 163 4.02 -8.73 -1.90
C VAL A 163 5.06 -7.65 -1.63
N LEU A 164 4.65 -6.53 -1.05
CA LEU A 164 5.57 -5.43 -0.69
C LEU A 164 6.64 -5.88 0.30
N TYR A 165 6.24 -6.66 1.28
CA TYR A 165 7.18 -7.23 2.24
C TYR A 165 8.22 -8.11 1.56
N LEU A 166 7.80 -9.08 0.75
CA LEU A 166 8.73 -9.93 0.01
C LEU A 166 9.66 -9.12 -0.89
N LEU A 167 9.14 -8.11 -1.59
CA LEU A 167 9.95 -7.22 -2.43
C LEU A 167 10.99 -6.44 -1.63
N SER A 168 10.64 -5.97 -0.43
CA SER A 168 11.55 -5.24 0.46
C SER A 168 12.73 -6.09 0.91
N LEU A 169 12.53 -7.39 1.11
CA LEU A 169 13.59 -8.34 1.50
C LEU A 169 14.60 -8.61 0.38
N THR A 170 14.22 -8.43 -0.89
CA THR A 170 15.12 -8.70 -2.01
C THR A 170 16.32 -7.76 -2.09
N GLY A 171 16.21 -6.57 -1.51
CA GLY A 171 17.22 -5.50 -1.62
C GLY A 171 17.43 -4.95 -3.03
N LYS A 172 16.65 -5.40 -4.04
CA LYS A 172 16.79 -5.02 -5.45
C LYS A 172 16.11 -3.71 -5.80
N TYR A 173 15.08 -3.35 -5.04
CA TYR A 173 14.23 -2.20 -5.29
C TYR A 173 14.39 -1.19 -4.17
N ASP A 174 14.28 0.09 -4.50
CA ASP A 174 14.28 1.17 -3.51
C ASP A 174 12.93 1.28 -2.82
N GLY A 175 11.86 0.87 -3.49
CA GLY A 175 10.51 0.97 -2.97
C GLY A 175 9.44 0.47 -3.94
N ALA A 176 8.21 0.92 -3.73
CA ALA A 176 7.06 0.64 -4.57
C ALA A 176 6.28 1.91 -4.88
N TRP A 177 5.51 1.89 -5.96
CA TRP A 177 4.74 3.03 -6.44
C TRP A 177 3.34 2.61 -6.88
N TRP A 178 2.33 3.39 -6.47
CA TRP A 178 0.92 3.22 -6.82
C TRP A 178 0.41 4.34 -7.73
N ASN A 179 -0.88 4.30 -8.08
CA ASN A 179 -1.53 5.35 -8.84
C ASN A 179 -1.57 6.68 -8.09
N GLU A 180 -1.34 7.77 -8.81
CA GLU A 180 -1.49 9.13 -8.30
C GLU A 180 -2.89 9.68 -8.63
N GLU A 181 -3.93 9.03 -8.12
CA GLU A 181 -5.26 9.64 -8.15
C GLU A 181 -5.29 10.80 -7.16
N LEU A 182 -5.26 12.01 -7.68
CA LEU A 182 -5.27 13.24 -6.89
C LEU A 182 -6.69 13.74 -6.60
N ALA A 183 -7.69 12.87 -6.76
CA ALA A 183 -9.07 13.19 -6.45
C ALA A 183 -9.24 13.42 -4.95
N PRO A 184 -9.76 14.60 -4.52
CA PRO A 184 -9.90 14.90 -3.10
C PRO A 184 -10.96 14.06 -2.39
N GLU A 185 -11.81 13.39 -3.15
CA GLU A 185 -12.87 12.49 -2.69
C GLU A 185 -12.32 11.10 -2.32
N VAL A 186 -11.21 10.69 -2.93
CA VAL A 186 -10.59 9.41 -2.63
C VAL A 186 -9.61 9.61 -1.49
N TYR A 187 -9.80 8.93 -0.37
CA TYR A 187 -8.80 8.82 0.70
C TYR A 187 -7.58 8.11 0.13
N SER A 188 -6.68 8.89 -0.46
CA SER A 188 -5.55 8.28 -1.13
C SER A 188 -4.43 8.00 -0.18
N ALA A 189 -4.02 6.76 -0.19
CA ALA A 189 -2.74 6.32 0.32
C ALA A 189 -1.58 7.13 -0.31
N PRO A 190 -0.41 7.19 0.30
CA PRO A 190 0.79 7.73 -0.32
C PRO A 190 1.07 7.04 -1.65
N ARG A 191 1.59 7.80 -2.58
CA ARG A 191 1.80 7.39 -3.97
C ARG A 191 2.90 6.40 -4.15
N GLY A 192 3.82 6.41 -3.20
CA GLY A 192 4.90 5.46 -3.14
C GLY A 192 5.47 5.32 -1.75
N VAL A 193 6.33 4.34 -1.58
CA VAL A 193 7.09 4.09 -0.37
C VAL A 193 8.53 3.82 -0.72
N ILE A 194 9.49 4.41 0.03
CA ILE A 194 10.88 3.97 0.05
C ILE A 194 10.98 2.93 1.15
N PHE A 195 11.44 1.72 0.84
CA PHE A 195 11.58 0.66 1.82
C PHE A 195 12.54 1.06 2.94
N GLU A 196 12.21 0.69 4.18
CA GLU A 196 13.00 1.05 5.35
C GLU A 196 14.47 0.64 5.21
N SER A 197 14.74 -0.54 4.66
CA SER A 197 16.08 -1.04 4.38
C SER A 197 16.90 -0.20 3.40
N LYS A 198 16.23 0.71 2.67
CA LYS A 198 16.83 1.58 1.65
C LYS A 198 16.97 3.05 2.08
N LEU A 199 16.34 3.46 3.18
CA LEU A 199 16.34 4.86 3.61
C LEU A 199 17.74 5.44 3.78
N ALA A 200 18.71 4.65 4.26
CA ALA A 200 20.08 5.09 4.42
C ALA A 200 20.82 5.41 3.09
N GLU A 201 20.24 5.00 1.95
CA GLU A 201 20.77 5.31 0.61
C GLU A 201 20.24 6.65 0.05
N TRP A 202 19.37 7.35 0.79
CA TRP A 202 18.69 8.57 0.36
C TRP A 202 19.09 9.78 1.20
N ASP A 203 19.23 10.92 0.53
CA ASP A 203 19.49 12.23 1.11
C ASP A 203 18.17 12.98 1.25
N PHE A 204 17.99 13.68 2.38
CA PHE A 204 16.79 14.41 2.76
C PHE A 204 17.07 15.90 2.79
N GLU A 205 16.64 16.63 1.77
CA GLU A 205 16.83 18.07 1.65
C GLU A 205 15.54 18.81 2.03
N ARG A 206 15.53 19.45 3.20
CA ARG A 206 14.40 20.24 3.70
C ARG A 206 14.11 21.43 2.79
N GLY A 207 12.88 21.56 2.32
CA GLY A 207 12.47 22.63 1.41
C GLY A 207 13.14 22.57 0.03
N GLY A 208 13.82 21.43 -0.29
CA GLY A 208 14.43 21.23 -1.60
C GLY A 208 13.40 21.05 -2.71
N GLU A 209 13.81 21.35 -3.94
CA GLU A 209 13.02 21.14 -5.14
C GLU A 209 13.53 19.90 -5.89
N CYS A 210 12.60 19.10 -6.46
CA CYS A 210 12.90 17.96 -7.32
C CYS A 210 13.18 18.30 -8.80
#